data_552f0c83cb4e29e73560ecf3770a4392
#
_entry.id   552f0c83cb4e29e73560ecf3770a4392
#
_cell.length_a   1.000
_cell.length_b   1.000
_cell.length_c   1.000
_cell.angle_alpha   90.00
_cell.angle_beta   90.00
_cell.angle_gamma   90.00
#
_symmetry.space_group_name_H-M   'P 1'
#
loop_
_entity.id
_entity.type
_entity.pdbx_description
1 polymer ?
#
loop_
_entity_poly.entity_id
_entity_poly.type
_entity_poly.pdbx_seq_one_letter_code
_entity_poly.pdbx_strand_id
1 'polypeptide(L)'
;RPEDLKDELARTGQIIRREVRQAGHAIADATADARITAAIKARLVTSRDLPAFNLSVNTTAGVVTLSGAVSSPEQVGKAILIAMETDGVREVVSTLQVKP
;
A
#
# COMPACT_ATOMS: atom_id res chain seq x y z
N ARG A 1 -4.88 13.67 -3.25
CA ARG A 1 -5.75 13.91 -4.41
C ARG A 1 -5.30 13.07 -5.58
N PRO A 2 -6.22 12.68 -6.45
CA PRO A 2 -5.84 11.86 -7.62
C PRO A 2 -4.82 12.54 -8.52
N GLU A 3 -4.91 13.85 -8.70
CA GLU A 3 -3.96 14.57 -9.55
C GLU A 3 -2.54 14.51 -8.98
N ASP A 4 -2.42 14.61 -7.66
CA ASP A 4 -1.12 14.55 -7.01
C ASP A 4 -0.50 13.16 -7.17
N LEU A 5 -1.32 12.12 -7.08
CA LEU A 5 -0.86 10.76 -7.26
C LEU A 5 -0.37 10.52 -8.68
N LYS A 6 -1.09 11.06 -9.67
CA LYS A 6 -0.69 10.92 -11.06
C LYS A 6 0.66 11.57 -11.32
N ASP A 7 0.86 12.77 -10.79
CA ASP A 7 2.11 13.49 -10.96
C ASP A 7 3.26 12.77 -10.29
N GLU A 8 3.03 12.29 -9.08
CA GLU A 8 4.06 11.58 -8.32
C GLU A 8 4.46 10.30 -9.03
N LEU A 9 3.48 9.53 -9.48
CA LEU A 9 3.72 8.28 -10.17
C LEU A 9 4.45 8.50 -11.50
N ALA A 10 4.08 9.55 -12.23
CA ALA A 10 4.70 9.86 -13.52
C ALA A 10 6.17 10.23 -13.37
N ARG A 11 6.52 10.90 -12.28
CA ARG A 11 7.90 11.34 -12.07
C ARG A 11 8.82 10.24 -11.58
N THR A 12 8.35 9.43 -10.64
CA THR A 12 9.21 8.49 -9.93
C THR A 12 8.85 7.04 -10.12
N GLY A 13 7.63 6.76 -10.58
CA GLY A 13 7.12 5.39 -10.63
C GLY A 13 6.87 4.80 -9.26
N GLN A 14 6.95 5.60 -8.20
CA GLN A 14 6.85 5.11 -6.85
C GLN A 14 6.15 6.15 -5.98
N ILE A 15 5.31 5.70 -5.08
CA ILE A 15 4.61 6.56 -4.13
C ILE A 15 4.92 6.08 -2.72
N ILE A 16 5.33 7.01 -1.86
CA ILE A 16 5.65 6.72 -0.48
C ILE A 16 4.73 7.54 0.40
N ARG A 17 4.08 6.87 1.35
CA ARG A 17 3.21 7.51 2.33
C ARG A 17 3.59 7.02 3.72
N ARG A 18 3.66 7.94 4.65
CA ARG A 18 4.03 7.62 6.03
C ARG A 18 2.85 7.87 6.95
N GLU A 19 2.65 6.93 7.84
CA GLU A 19 1.64 7.07 8.87
C GLU A 19 2.26 7.75 10.08
N VAL A 20 1.69 8.87 10.49
CA VAL A 20 2.25 9.64 11.61
C VAL A 20 1.45 9.50 12.89
N ARG A 21 0.27 8.95 12.83
CA ARG A 21 -0.57 8.84 14.02
C ARG A 21 -0.07 7.81 15.02
N GLN A 22 0.73 6.87 14.56
CA GLN A 22 1.23 5.77 15.37
C GLN A 22 2.66 6.00 15.80
N ALA A 23 3.10 7.22 15.84
CA ALA A 23 4.47 7.53 16.16
C ALA A 23 4.88 6.92 17.52
N GLY A 24 6.06 6.39 17.58
CA GLY A 24 6.65 5.93 18.81
C GLY A 24 6.51 4.45 19.12
N HIS A 25 5.81 3.71 18.30
CA HIS A 25 5.59 2.30 18.59
C HIS A 25 6.09 1.39 17.48
N ALA A 26 7.18 1.75 16.91
CA ALA A 26 7.75 1.00 15.80
C ALA A 26 8.67 -0.09 16.32
N ILE A 27 8.12 -1.20 16.67
CA ILE A 27 8.91 -2.37 17.05
C ILE A 27 8.92 -3.31 15.86
N ALA A 28 10.11 -3.64 15.41
CA ALA A 28 10.23 -4.63 14.34
C ALA A 28 9.79 -5.98 14.91
N ASP A 29 8.66 -6.46 14.42
CA ASP A 29 8.03 -7.68 14.92
C ASP A 29 7.51 -8.44 13.71
N ALA A 30 8.14 -9.59 13.43
CA ALA A 30 7.74 -10.41 12.28
C ALA A 30 6.29 -10.88 12.37
N THR A 31 5.79 -11.11 13.59
CA THR A 31 4.40 -11.50 13.78
C THR A 31 3.46 -10.36 13.43
N ALA A 32 3.80 -9.15 13.83
CA ALA A 32 3.00 -7.99 13.48
C ALA A 32 3.04 -7.75 11.97
N ASP A 33 4.21 -7.88 11.37
CA ASP A 33 4.35 -7.72 9.92
C ASP A 33 3.48 -8.72 9.16
N ALA A 34 3.46 -9.97 9.59
CA ALA A 34 2.63 -10.99 8.95
C ALA A 34 1.15 -10.68 9.08
N ARG A 35 0.75 -10.17 10.25
CA ARG A 35 -0.65 -9.79 10.48
C ARG A 35 -1.05 -8.61 9.60
N ILE A 36 -0.18 -7.63 9.47
CA ILE A 36 -0.42 -6.47 8.60
C ILE A 36 -0.61 -6.92 7.16
N THR A 37 0.31 -7.75 6.68
CA THR A 37 0.24 -8.26 5.31
C THR A 37 -1.08 -9.00 5.08
N ALA A 38 -1.46 -9.88 6.00
CA ALA A 38 -2.69 -10.66 5.86
C ALA A 38 -3.91 -9.76 5.86
N ALA A 39 -3.94 -8.74 6.74
CA ALA A 39 -5.06 -7.82 6.82
C ALA A 39 -5.23 -7.03 5.53
N ILE A 40 -4.11 -6.54 4.97
CA ILE A 40 -4.16 -5.77 3.73
C ILE A 40 -4.63 -6.66 2.58
N LYS A 41 -4.07 -7.87 2.47
CA LYS A 41 -4.46 -8.78 1.41
C LYS A 41 -5.95 -9.13 1.47
N ALA A 42 -6.46 -9.34 2.68
CA ALA A 42 -7.88 -9.66 2.83
C ALA A 42 -8.76 -8.51 2.33
N ARG A 43 -8.37 -7.28 2.61
CA ARG A 43 -9.13 -6.12 2.15
C ARG A 43 -9.02 -5.92 0.64
N LEU A 44 -7.84 -6.17 0.09
CA LEU A 44 -7.65 -6.05 -1.35
C LEU A 44 -8.50 -7.08 -2.10
N VAL A 45 -8.55 -8.30 -1.59
CA VAL A 45 -9.35 -9.36 -2.22
C VAL A 45 -10.84 -9.01 -2.23
N THR A 46 -11.32 -8.35 -1.18
CA THR A 46 -12.73 -7.98 -1.10
C THR A 46 -13.06 -6.68 -1.82
N SER A 47 -12.06 -5.98 -2.33
CA SER A 47 -12.29 -4.74 -3.06
C SER A 47 -12.60 -5.03 -4.52
N ARG A 48 -13.78 -4.62 -4.97
CA ARG A 48 -14.21 -4.90 -6.33
C ARG A 48 -13.41 -4.16 -7.39
N ASP A 49 -12.83 -3.03 -7.00
CA ASP A 49 -12.15 -2.15 -7.93
C ASP A 49 -10.70 -2.52 -8.16
N LEU A 50 -10.18 -3.52 -7.44
CA LEU A 50 -8.78 -3.85 -7.50
C LEU A 50 -8.56 -5.27 -8.00
N PRO A 51 -7.62 -5.46 -8.95
CA PRO A 51 -7.26 -6.81 -9.40
C PRO A 51 -6.29 -7.45 -8.41
N ALA A 52 -6.83 -7.90 -7.27
CA ALA A 52 -6.01 -8.34 -6.15
C ALA A 52 -5.04 -9.46 -6.51
N PHE A 53 -5.36 -10.27 -7.50
CA PHE A 53 -4.49 -11.37 -7.91
C PHE A 53 -3.21 -10.88 -8.60
N ASN A 54 -3.18 -9.61 -9.02
CA ASN A 54 -1.99 -9.02 -9.63
C ASN A 54 -1.21 -8.15 -8.65
N LEU A 55 -1.60 -8.15 -7.39
CA LEU A 55 -1.00 -7.29 -6.39
C LEU A 55 -0.24 -8.12 -5.38
N SER A 56 0.92 -7.62 -4.99
CA SER A 56 1.73 -8.22 -3.94
C SER A 56 1.87 -7.25 -2.79
N VAL A 57 1.80 -7.78 -1.57
CA VAL A 57 1.97 -6.99 -0.35
C VAL A 57 3.08 -7.61 0.47
N ASN A 58 4.01 -6.78 0.89
CA ASN A 58 5.09 -7.22 1.75
C ASN A 58 5.24 -6.22 2.88
N THR A 59 5.46 -6.69 4.09
CA THR A 59 5.60 -5.82 5.26
C THR A 59 6.86 -6.16 6.02
N THR A 60 7.68 -5.14 6.30
CA THR A 60 8.90 -5.28 7.08
C THR A 60 8.98 -4.11 8.04
N ALA A 61 9.03 -4.40 9.34
CA ALA A 61 9.13 -3.37 10.39
C ALA A 61 8.04 -2.30 10.24
N GLY A 62 6.84 -2.71 9.86
CA GLY A 62 5.72 -1.78 9.68
C GLY A 62 5.72 -1.04 8.35
N VAL A 63 6.73 -1.26 7.52
CA VAL A 63 6.78 -0.64 6.18
C VAL A 63 6.14 -1.60 5.19
N VAL A 64 5.06 -1.15 4.56
CA VAL A 64 4.32 -1.95 3.59
C VAL A 64 4.79 -1.59 2.19
N THR A 65 5.16 -2.59 1.41
CA THR A 65 5.51 -2.42 0.01
C THR A 65 4.42 -3.06 -0.84
N LEU A 66 3.81 -2.26 -1.70
CA LEU A 66 2.82 -2.71 -2.65
C LEU A 66 3.47 -2.80 -4.02
N SER A 67 3.28 -3.93 -4.71
CA SER A 67 3.82 -4.10 -6.05
C SER A 67 2.83 -4.84 -6.92
N GLY A 68 3.03 -4.75 -8.22
CA GLY A 68 2.13 -5.36 -9.19
C GLY A 68 1.63 -4.34 -10.19
N ALA A 69 0.48 -4.64 -10.80
CA ALA A 69 -0.09 -3.79 -11.83
C ALA A 69 -1.56 -3.53 -11.57
N VAL A 70 -1.98 -2.32 -11.86
CA VAL A 70 -3.39 -1.89 -11.78
C VAL A 70 -3.76 -1.20 -13.09
N SER A 71 -5.03 -0.90 -13.27
CA SER A 71 -5.52 -0.32 -14.52
C SER A 71 -5.53 1.20 -14.52
N SER A 72 -5.50 1.84 -13.37
CA SER A 72 -5.60 3.29 -13.28
C SER A 72 -4.88 3.84 -12.07
N PRO A 73 -4.51 5.15 -12.11
CA PRO A 73 -3.92 5.80 -10.93
C PRO A 73 -4.84 5.81 -9.72
N GLU A 74 -6.15 5.84 -9.94
CA GLU A 74 -7.13 5.80 -8.86
C GLU A 74 -7.01 4.50 -8.08
N GLN A 75 -6.72 3.40 -8.75
CA GLN A 75 -6.53 2.12 -8.08
C GLN A 75 -5.25 2.12 -7.24
N VAL A 76 -4.21 2.81 -7.70
CA VAL A 76 -2.99 2.97 -6.91
C VAL A 76 -3.33 3.67 -5.59
N GLY A 77 -4.07 4.78 -5.68
CA GLY A 77 -4.46 5.53 -4.49
C GLY A 77 -5.31 4.71 -3.54
N LYS A 78 -6.23 3.91 -4.08
CA LYS A 78 -7.09 3.08 -3.24
C LYS A 78 -6.28 2.01 -2.50
N ALA A 79 -5.34 1.38 -3.18
CA ALA A 79 -4.49 0.37 -2.54
C ALA A 79 -3.66 0.99 -1.42
N ILE A 80 -3.10 2.17 -1.67
CA ILE A 80 -2.31 2.88 -0.66
C ILE A 80 -3.19 3.21 0.55
N LEU A 81 -4.41 3.70 0.31
CA LEU A 81 -5.32 4.05 1.39
C LEU A 81 -5.66 2.83 2.24
N ILE A 82 -5.95 1.71 1.61
CA ILE A 82 -6.23 0.47 2.33
C ILE A 82 -5.05 0.11 3.23
N ALA A 83 -3.83 0.19 2.69
CA ALA A 83 -2.64 -0.13 3.47
C ALA A 83 -2.46 0.83 4.63
N MET A 84 -2.67 2.14 4.41
CA MET A 84 -2.48 3.13 5.45
C MET A 84 -3.52 3.04 6.56
N GLU A 85 -4.70 2.53 6.25
CA GLU A 85 -5.75 2.36 7.24
C GLU A 85 -5.56 1.12 8.11
N THR A 86 -4.61 0.28 7.78
CA THR A 86 -4.36 -0.94 8.53
C THR A 86 -3.51 -0.61 9.76
N ASP A 87 -3.94 -1.12 10.91
CA ASP A 87 -3.24 -0.87 12.18
C ASP A 87 -1.81 -1.38 12.12
N GLY A 88 -0.89 -0.59 12.64
CA GLY A 88 0.50 -0.97 12.72
C GLY A 88 1.36 -0.52 11.55
N VAL A 89 0.75 0.00 10.50
CA VAL A 89 1.48 0.48 9.33
C VAL A 89 2.12 1.82 9.64
N ARG A 90 3.42 1.91 9.40
CA ARG A 90 4.20 3.13 9.61
C ARG A 90 4.41 3.88 8.31
N GLU A 91 4.61 3.14 7.24
CA GLU A 91 4.93 3.74 5.94
C GLU A 91 4.43 2.79 4.85
N VAL A 92 3.95 3.37 3.77
CA VAL A 92 3.54 2.60 2.59
C VAL A 92 4.38 3.05 1.42
N VAL A 93 5.04 2.08 0.78
CA VAL A 93 5.80 2.30 -0.44
C VAL A 93 5.06 1.57 -1.55
N SER A 94 4.63 2.30 -2.56
CA SER A 94 3.93 1.71 -3.69
C SER A 94 4.81 1.77 -4.92
N THR A 95 5.09 0.60 -5.49
CA THR A 95 5.76 0.48 -6.78
C THR A 95 4.78 -0.05 -7.83
N LEU A 96 3.47 0.12 -7.56
CA LEU A 96 2.45 -0.33 -8.49
C LEU A 96 2.58 0.38 -9.82
N GLN A 97 2.39 -0.37 -10.89
CA GLN A 97 2.43 0.15 -12.24
C GLN A 97 1.02 0.23 -12.80
N VAL A 98 0.75 1.28 -13.54
CA VAL A 98 -0.53 1.45 -14.20
C VAL A 98 -0.41 0.89 -15.61
N LYS A 99 -1.15 -0.17 -15.88
CA LYS A 99 -1.17 -0.83 -17.19
C LYS A 99 -2.61 -0.96 -17.63
N PRO A 100 -3.05 -0.07 -18.52
CA PRO A 100 -4.44 -0.09 -19.00
C PRO A 100 -4.75 -1.34 -19.82
#